data_90e7325ec10f41b1db4f0173d8347d37
#
_entry.id   90e7325ec10f41b1db4f0173d8347d37
#
_cell.length_a   1.000
_cell.length_b   1.000
_cell.length_c   1.000
_cell.angle_alpha   90.00
_cell.angle_beta   90.00
_cell.angle_gamma   90.00
#
_symmetry.space_group_name_H-M   'P 1'
#
loop_
_entity.id
_entity.type
_entity.pdbx_description
1 polymer ?
#
loop_
_entity_poly.entity_id
_entity_poly.type
_entity_poly.pdbx_seq_one_letter_code
_entity_poly.pdbx_strand_id
1 'polypeptide(L)'
;MKKLLLSLLLAAPLAANASTSNCYIVLKMSDAIMRSKQAGVPITQMINFNEQQYKKIKDKNSHDIVDYMIRDAYSQPDYSSQTYKDEQLNEFNAKYYGMCKGQLK
;
A
#
# COMPACT_ATOMS: atom_id res chain seq x y z
N MET A 1 -32.61 -9.65 3.34
CA MET A 1 -32.77 -9.39 1.93
C MET A 1 -31.62 -8.63 1.37
N LYS A 2 -31.41 -7.43 1.83
CA LYS A 2 -30.28 -6.63 1.34
C LYS A 2 -28.96 -7.32 1.57
N LYS A 3 -28.83 -8.02 2.67
CA LYS A 3 -27.60 -8.73 2.99
C LYS A 3 -27.30 -9.83 2.00
N LEU A 4 -28.32 -10.51 1.55
CA LEU A 4 -28.16 -11.56 0.57
C LEU A 4 -27.68 -11.02 -0.75
N LEU A 5 -28.23 -9.90 -1.15
CA LEU A 5 -27.81 -9.26 -2.40
C LEU A 5 -26.37 -8.83 -2.34
N LEU A 6 -25.97 -8.28 -1.20
CA LEU A 6 -24.58 -7.89 -1.02
C LEU A 6 -23.64 -9.08 -1.09
N SER A 7 -24.03 -10.18 -0.52
CA SER A 7 -23.22 -11.39 -0.56
C SER A 7 -23.00 -11.86 -1.99
N LEU A 8 -24.04 -11.85 -2.77
CA LEU A 8 -23.96 -12.25 -4.15
C LEU A 8 -23.06 -11.33 -4.96
N LEU A 9 -23.18 -10.06 -4.72
CA LEU A 9 -22.35 -9.06 -5.40
C LEU A 9 -20.88 -9.25 -5.07
N LEU A 10 -20.59 -9.57 -3.81
CA LEU A 10 -19.21 -9.78 -3.41
C LEU A 10 -18.63 -11.04 -4.00
N ALA A 11 -19.42 -12.06 -4.07
CA ALA A 11 -18.93 -13.36 -4.58
C ALA A 11 -18.57 -13.28 -6.06
N ALA A 12 -19.43 -12.69 -6.85
CA ALA A 12 -19.21 -12.64 -8.30
C ALA A 12 -18.01 -11.78 -8.69
N PRO A 13 -17.86 -10.57 -8.17
CA PRO A 13 -16.71 -9.72 -8.55
C PRO A 13 -15.37 -10.23 -8.07
N LEU A 14 -15.34 -10.95 -6.96
CA LEU A 14 -14.09 -11.40 -6.40
C LEU A 14 -13.27 -12.24 -7.39
N ALA A 15 -13.91 -13.18 -8.03
CA ALA A 15 -13.21 -14.03 -8.97
C ALA A 15 -12.72 -13.26 -10.19
N ALA A 16 -13.55 -12.35 -10.67
CA ALA A 16 -13.23 -11.60 -11.87
C ALA A 16 -12.18 -10.52 -11.63
N ASN A 17 -12.08 -10.01 -10.41
CA ASN A 17 -11.24 -8.87 -10.12
C ASN A 17 -10.08 -9.17 -9.19
N ALA A 18 -9.62 -10.40 -9.18
CA ALA A 18 -8.55 -10.80 -8.29
C ALA A 18 -7.29 -9.95 -8.46
N SER A 19 -6.83 -9.72 -9.69
CA SER A 19 -5.65 -8.92 -9.91
C SER A 19 -5.87 -7.46 -9.56
N THR A 20 -7.04 -6.93 -9.82
CA THR A 20 -7.38 -5.56 -9.45
C THR A 20 -7.39 -5.40 -7.94
N SER A 21 -7.95 -6.39 -7.24
CA SER A 21 -7.98 -6.38 -5.78
C SER A 21 -6.57 -6.35 -5.20
N ASN A 22 -5.67 -7.12 -5.78
CA ASN A 22 -4.29 -7.16 -5.32
C ASN A 22 -3.61 -5.81 -5.49
N CYS A 23 -3.83 -5.15 -6.62
CA CYS A 23 -3.24 -3.83 -6.83
C CYS A 23 -3.86 -2.78 -5.93
N TYR A 24 -5.13 -2.93 -5.60
CA TYR A 24 -5.78 -2.03 -4.66
C TYR A 24 -5.15 -2.18 -3.27
N ILE A 25 -4.82 -3.39 -2.87
CA ILE A 25 -4.13 -3.62 -1.61
C ILE A 25 -2.75 -2.95 -1.62
N VAL A 26 -2.03 -3.07 -2.73
CA VAL A 26 -0.74 -2.41 -2.87
C VAL A 26 -0.90 -0.89 -2.72
N LEU A 27 -1.94 -0.34 -3.32
CA LEU A 27 -2.23 1.08 -3.22
C LEU A 27 -2.50 1.49 -1.76
N LYS A 28 -3.29 0.70 -1.05
CA LYS A 28 -3.57 1.00 0.35
C LYS A 28 -2.32 0.91 1.21
N MET A 29 -1.44 -0.01 0.90
CA MET A 29 -0.18 -0.16 1.63
C MET A 29 0.73 1.04 1.38
N SER A 30 0.89 1.44 0.13
CA SER A 30 1.73 2.59 -0.18
C SER A 30 1.19 3.85 0.47
N ASP A 31 -0.13 4.03 0.43
CA ASP A 31 -0.77 5.17 1.04
C ASP A 31 -0.49 5.24 2.55
N ALA A 32 -0.66 4.11 3.23
CA ALA A 32 -0.44 4.05 4.67
C ALA A 32 1.03 4.31 5.03
N ILE A 33 1.94 3.79 4.24
CA ILE A 33 3.37 3.96 4.49
C ILE A 33 3.77 5.44 4.34
N MET A 34 3.36 6.06 3.24
CA MET A 34 3.74 7.46 3.03
C MET A 34 3.07 8.38 4.06
N ARG A 35 1.82 8.11 4.39
CA ARG A 35 1.15 8.91 5.43
C ARG A 35 1.84 8.76 6.79
N SER A 36 2.32 7.56 7.10
CA SER A 36 3.04 7.33 8.35
C SER A 36 4.33 8.12 8.38
N LYS A 37 5.06 8.10 7.27
CA LYS A 37 6.28 8.89 7.16
C LYS A 37 5.98 10.37 7.36
N GLN A 38 4.94 10.88 6.70
CA GLN A 38 4.57 12.29 6.80
C GLN A 38 4.10 12.67 8.19
N ALA A 39 3.57 11.72 8.94
CA ALA A 39 3.14 11.93 10.32
C ALA A 39 4.29 11.81 11.33
N GLY A 40 5.48 11.50 10.88
CA GLY A 40 6.64 11.43 11.75
C GLY A 40 6.88 10.08 12.41
N VAL A 41 6.22 9.03 11.93
CA VAL A 41 6.47 7.69 12.48
C VAL A 41 7.90 7.28 12.12
N PRO A 42 8.70 6.82 13.07
CA PRO A 42 10.08 6.43 12.79
C PRO A 42 10.15 5.23 11.85
N ILE A 43 11.16 5.21 10.98
CA ILE A 43 11.33 4.11 10.04
C ILE A 43 11.49 2.77 10.75
N THR A 44 12.15 2.76 11.91
CA THR A 44 12.36 1.52 12.66
C THR A 44 11.04 0.89 13.08
N GLN A 45 10.07 1.73 13.42
CA GLN A 45 8.75 1.25 13.80
C GLN A 45 8.04 0.61 12.61
N MET A 46 8.19 1.19 11.43
CA MET A 46 7.60 0.64 10.21
C MET A 46 8.25 -0.69 9.84
N ILE A 47 9.55 -0.76 9.94
CA ILE A 47 10.27 -2.00 9.64
C ILE A 47 9.85 -3.10 10.61
N ASN A 48 9.76 -2.76 11.90
CA ASN A 48 9.34 -3.74 12.91
C ASN A 48 7.95 -4.26 12.62
N PHE A 49 7.03 -3.38 12.25
CA PHE A 49 5.67 -3.78 11.90
C PHE A 49 5.69 -4.79 10.75
N ASN A 50 6.48 -4.51 9.73
CA ASN A 50 6.58 -5.39 8.57
C ASN A 50 7.13 -6.77 8.95
N GLU A 51 8.13 -6.79 9.84
CA GLU A 51 8.69 -8.05 10.31
C GLU A 51 7.67 -8.86 11.11
N GLN A 52 6.87 -8.18 11.94
CA GLN A 52 5.83 -8.87 12.69
C GLN A 52 4.76 -9.47 11.78
N GLN A 53 4.41 -8.75 10.73
CA GLN A 53 3.44 -9.26 9.76
C GLN A 53 4.00 -10.47 9.02
N TYR A 54 5.28 -10.46 8.70
CA TYR A 54 5.92 -11.57 8.02
C TYR A 54 5.90 -12.84 8.88
N LYS A 55 6.10 -12.69 10.18
CA LYS A 55 6.04 -13.84 11.09
C LYS A 55 4.68 -14.51 11.07
N LYS A 56 3.64 -13.73 10.89
CA LYS A 56 2.27 -14.25 10.88
C LYS A 56 1.88 -14.84 9.54
N ILE A 57 2.15 -14.10 8.47
CA ILE A 57 1.67 -14.45 7.15
C ILE A 57 2.67 -15.28 6.37
N LYS A 58 3.96 -15.01 6.56
CA LYS A 58 5.05 -15.75 5.92
C LYS A 58 5.02 -15.66 4.40
N ASP A 59 4.57 -14.53 3.90
CA ASP A 59 4.60 -14.27 2.47
C ASP A 59 5.79 -13.36 2.17
N LYS A 60 6.84 -13.97 1.62
CA LYS A 60 8.08 -13.26 1.38
C LYS A 60 7.91 -12.14 0.35
N ASN A 61 7.09 -12.38 -0.67
CA ASN A 61 6.88 -11.36 -1.69
C ASN A 61 6.24 -10.11 -1.10
N SER A 62 5.23 -10.28 -0.28
CA SER A 62 4.59 -9.14 0.39
C SER A 62 5.56 -8.44 1.32
N HIS A 63 6.34 -9.21 2.06
CA HIS A 63 7.33 -8.64 2.97
C HIS A 63 8.34 -7.78 2.21
N ASP A 64 8.85 -8.30 1.09
CA ASP A 64 9.87 -7.60 0.32
C ASP A 64 9.32 -6.33 -0.33
N ILE A 65 8.10 -6.40 -0.83
CA ILE A 65 7.46 -5.23 -1.43
C ILE A 65 7.26 -4.13 -0.40
N VAL A 66 6.75 -4.48 0.77
CA VAL A 66 6.52 -3.51 1.83
C VAL A 66 7.83 -2.92 2.32
N ASP A 67 8.86 -3.77 2.47
CA ASP A 67 10.18 -3.28 2.86
C ASP A 67 10.71 -2.26 1.85
N TYR A 68 10.56 -2.55 0.58
CA TYR A 68 11.00 -1.63 -0.47
C TYR A 68 10.23 -0.31 -0.40
N MET A 69 8.92 -0.37 -0.21
CA MET A 69 8.11 0.84 -0.08
C MET A 69 8.53 1.69 1.11
N ILE A 70 8.80 1.05 2.24
CA ILE A 70 9.23 1.76 3.44
C ILE A 70 10.53 2.50 3.18
N ARG A 71 11.51 1.81 2.61
CA ARG A 71 12.80 2.43 2.32
C ARG A 71 12.68 3.55 1.32
N ASP A 72 11.85 3.36 0.30
CA ASP A 72 11.60 4.39 -0.69
C ASP A 72 10.97 5.63 -0.07
N ALA A 73 9.92 5.44 0.71
CA ALA A 73 9.23 6.56 1.34
C ALA A 73 10.15 7.35 2.27
N TYR A 74 10.92 6.64 3.07
CA TYR A 74 11.76 7.28 4.07
C TYR A 74 13.05 7.85 3.50
N SER A 75 13.37 7.55 2.26
CA SER A 75 14.49 8.19 1.56
C SER A 75 14.10 9.53 0.94
N GLN A 76 12.82 9.83 0.91
CA GLN A 76 12.33 11.05 0.29
C GLN A 76 12.31 12.21 1.28
N PRO A 77 12.32 13.45 0.78
CA PRO A 77 12.33 14.63 1.67
C PRO A 77 11.09 14.71 2.54
N ASP A 78 11.24 15.41 3.65
CA ASP A 78 10.13 15.75 4.51
C ASP A 78 9.64 17.14 4.14
N TYR A 79 8.40 17.24 3.73
CA TYR A 79 7.81 18.52 3.35
C TYR A 79 6.99 19.07 4.52
N SER A 80 6.99 20.39 4.64
CA SER A 80 6.19 21.03 5.68
C SER A 80 4.87 21.56 5.16
N SER A 81 4.80 21.85 3.85
CA SER A 81 3.57 22.36 3.28
C SER A 81 2.61 21.22 2.94
N GLN A 82 1.32 21.44 3.17
CA GLN A 82 0.33 20.43 2.91
C GLN A 82 0.24 20.12 1.40
N THR A 83 0.42 21.13 0.56
CA THR A 83 0.40 20.94 -0.89
C THR A 83 1.48 19.96 -1.33
N TYR A 84 2.71 20.15 -0.84
CA TYR A 84 3.79 19.24 -1.22
C TYR A 84 3.63 17.86 -0.62
N LYS A 85 3.07 17.77 0.58
CA LYS A 85 2.76 16.46 1.17
C LYS A 85 1.74 15.71 0.34
N ASP A 86 0.72 16.41 -0.12
CA ASP A 86 -0.32 15.79 -0.95
C ASP A 86 0.25 15.31 -2.28
N GLU A 87 1.10 16.12 -2.90
CA GLU A 87 1.75 15.72 -4.15
C GLU A 87 2.65 14.51 -3.94
N GLN A 88 3.41 14.51 -2.87
CA GLN A 88 4.30 13.40 -2.56
C GLN A 88 3.50 12.11 -2.37
N LEU A 89 2.38 12.19 -1.65
CA LEU A 89 1.52 11.05 -1.42
C LEU A 89 0.93 10.53 -2.73
N ASN A 90 0.42 11.44 -3.55
CA ASN A 90 -0.19 11.06 -4.82
C ASN A 90 0.81 10.42 -5.76
N GLU A 91 2.02 10.95 -5.85
CA GLU A 91 3.05 10.40 -6.71
C GLU A 91 3.51 9.04 -6.21
N PHE A 92 3.66 8.89 -4.91
CA PHE A 92 4.08 7.63 -4.33
C PHE A 92 3.04 6.55 -4.61
N ASN A 93 1.78 6.87 -4.40
CA ASN A 93 0.69 5.94 -4.64
C ASN A 93 0.57 5.57 -6.12
N ALA A 94 0.70 6.56 -6.99
CA ALA A 94 0.63 6.32 -8.43
C ALA A 94 1.76 5.41 -8.90
N LYS A 95 2.95 5.59 -8.33
CA LYS A 95 4.09 4.77 -8.67
C LYS A 95 3.83 3.29 -8.37
N TYR A 96 3.41 3.00 -7.16
CA TYR A 96 3.24 1.60 -6.76
C TYR A 96 2.01 0.96 -7.38
N TYR A 97 0.94 1.72 -7.51
CA TYR A 97 -0.23 1.20 -8.19
C TYR A 97 0.09 0.91 -9.66
N GLY A 98 0.80 1.83 -10.31
CA GLY A 98 1.19 1.65 -11.70
C GLY A 98 2.13 0.47 -11.91
N MET A 99 3.08 0.28 -11.01
CA MET A 99 3.97 -0.87 -11.09
C MET A 99 3.19 -2.18 -10.96
N CYS A 100 2.23 -2.22 -10.04
CA CYS A 100 1.41 -3.41 -9.86
C CYS A 100 0.59 -3.71 -11.10
N LYS A 101 0.07 -2.67 -11.74
CA LYS A 101 -0.73 -2.83 -12.95
C LYS A 101 0.13 -3.06 -14.21
N GLY A 102 1.44 -3.03 -14.06
CA GLY A 102 2.32 -3.21 -15.20
C GLY A 102 2.44 -1.98 -16.10
N GLN A 103 2.05 -0.83 -15.61
CA GLN A 103 2.06 0.41 -16.38
C GLN A 103 3.40 1.10 -16.36
N LEU A 104 4.20 0.84 -15.33
CA LEU A 104 5.52 1.44 -15.20
C LEU A 104 6.58 0.34 -15.29
N LYS A 105 7.67 0.65 -15.97
CA LYS A 105 8.75 -0.32 -16.16
C LYS A 105 9.91 -0.08 -15.22
#